data_b141cf31f35fcc82b3eef9edc6736c0f
#
_entry.id   b141cf31f35fcc82b3eef9edc6736c0f
#
_cell.length_a   1.000
_cell.length_b   1.000
_cell.length_c   1.000
_cell.angle_alpha   90.00
_cell.angle_beta   90.00
_cell.angle_gamma   90.00
#
_symmetry.space_group_name_H-M   'P 1'
#
loop_
_entity.id
_entity.type
_entity.pdbx_description
1 polymer ?
#
loop_
_entity_poly.entity_id
_entity_poly.type
_entity_poly.pdbx_seq_one_letter_code
_entity_poly.pdbx_strand_id
1 'polypeptide(L)'
;MEAASDPIDPHTDQTIGFTGVTNVELTGDGAAAVLDPPATLPDARRALRPRPRGRPSWRARVSASARRELLWITVLYLSARVVLVLAAYLQGRFGHHGILTEFANWDGLWYRRLANHGYPQHVSHGQTTLGFFPLYSITMWLLTPVVELVSPWQQIWASTMAGVVISGVGGWVATVFVHRLTDGWWGRDVARRATVLFILTPGAVVFSMVYSEGLLLPLAAICIWALERRRWWVAGIAAGFGSAVQPVGLVLAPVCASASLVLLWRHGWRSSEFRSSLKAPLLSVVGAACFMGFMWAWAGNPMATYIAQHHGWGEKTNLLAMVDAIQRMAPAFDPSHFNHPAIDLNLVFGEIGGVIMIVELMLLWFYRHELSLPAIVWTVAIIFLALTSEYTPPNPRMVLTAFPGLLLFARYLKGRSFNLLIAVSFVLFVVLSMLTFVGYSMRP
;
A
#
# COMPACT_ATOMS: atom_id res chain seq x y z
N MET A 1 14.16 3.50 -67.01
CA MET A 1 13.56 4.79 -67.40
C MET A 1 13.62 5.56 -66.09
N GLU A 2 14.71 6.21 -65.85
CA GLU A 2 15.03 7.61 -66.21
C GLU A 2 14.03 8.56 -65.56
N ALA A 3 14.36 9.56 -64.89
CA ALA A 3 15.61 10.29 -64.67
C ALA A 3 15.36 11.27 -63.55
N ALA A 4 16.30 11.53 -62.77
CA ALA A 4 17.19 12.67 -62.71
C ALA A 4 16.54 13.83 -61.93
N SER A 5 17.11 14.44 -61.05
CA SER A 5 18.36 15.06 -60.71
C SER A 5 18.07 16.32 -59.85
N ASP A 6 18.72 16.42 -58.78
CA ASP A 6 19.46 17.53 -58.12
C ASP A 6 19.28 19.00 -58.62
N PRO A 7 19.89 19.94 -57.94
CA PRO A 7 20.08 20.32 -56.53
C PRO A 7 19.70 21.79 -56.30
N ILE A 8 20.05 22.40 -55.16
CA ILE A 8 20.53 23.79 -54.95
C ILE A 8 20.28 24.17 -53.48
N ASP A 9 21.21 24.23 -52.71
CA ASP A 9 22.23 25.11 -52.09
C ASP A 9 21.71 26.41 -51.39
N PRO A 10 22.51 27.01 -50.60
CA PRO A 10 22.18 27.36 -49.21
C PRO A 10 22.12 28.89 -48.99
N HIS A 11 22.12 29.27 -47.71
CA HIS A 11 22.28 30.65 -47.16
C HIS A 11 21.02 31.53 -47.07
N THR A 12 20.55 31.67 -45.87
CA THR A 12 20.40 33.04 -45.32
C THR A 12 20.52 33.04 -43.80
N ASP A 13 21.61 33.57 -43.43
CA ASP A 13 22.03 34.09 -42.12
C ASP A 13 21.10 35.28 -41.75
N GLN A 14 20.48 35.27 -40.58
CA GLN A 14 19.93 36.50 -40.00
C GLN A 14 20.31 36.59 -38.51
N THR A 15 21.48 37.17 -38.35
CA THR A 15 21.91 37.85 -37.11
C THR A 15 21.00 39.04 -36.80
N ILE A 16 20.34 38.97 -35.64
CA ILE A 16 19.70 40.16 -35.03
C ILE A 16 20.68 40.74 -34.04
N GLY A 17 21.23 41.92 -34.42
CA GLY A 17 22.14 42.69 -33.61
C GLY A 17 21.46 43.46 -32.47
N PHE A 18 22.11 43.41 -31.32
CA PHE A 18 21.88 44.36 -30.23
C PHE A 18 22.69 45.63 -30.48
N THR A 19 22.01 46.76 -30.65
CA THR A 19 22.60 48.08 -30.56
C THR A 19 21.77 48.92 -29.59
N GLY A 20 22.43 49.56 -28.63
CA GLY A 20 21.78 50.53 -27.76
C GLY A 20 22.62 50.91 -26.54
N VAL A 21 23.85 51.38 -26.76
CA VAL A 21 24.60 52.10 -25.72
C VAL A 21 24.34 53.59 -25.92
N THR A 22 23.70 54.22 -24.96
CA THR A 22 23.64 55.68 -24.88
C THR A 22 24.58 56.20 -23.81
N ASN A 23 25.52 57.00 -24.24
CA ASN A 23 26.45 57.79 -23.44
C ASN A 23 25.69 58.75 -22.52
N VAL A 24 26.12 58.87 -21.28
CA VAL A 24 25.80 60.03 -20.40
C VAL A 24 27.08 60.80 -20.15
N GLU A 25 27.05 61.99 -20.64
CA GLU A 25 28.12 63.04 -20.45
C GLU A 25 28.20 63.49 -18.99
N LEU A 26 29.42 63.62 -18.52
CA LEU A 26 29.76 64.26 -17.25
C LEU A 26 29.90 65.79 -17.51
N THR A 27 28.97 66.51 -16.95
CA THR A 27 29.23 67.99 -16.73
C THR A 27 29.36 68.24 -15.24
N GLY A 28 30.50 68.72 -14.86
CA GLY A 28 30.78 69.17 -13.50
C GLY A 28 30.11 70.49 -13.22
N ASP A 29 29.68 70.71 -11.98
CA ASP A 29 29.76 71.97 -11.29
C ASP A 29 29.68 71.74 -9.79
N GLY A 30 30.54 72.43 -9.07
CA GLY A 30 30.73 72.26 -7.63
C GLY A 30 29.61 72.91 -6.81
N ALA A 31 29.20 72.27 -5.77
CA ALA A 31 28.47 72.86 -4.67
C ALA A 31 28.90 72.22 -3.34
N ALA A 32 29.17 73.09 -2.39
CA ALA A 32 29.73 72.87 -1.07
C ALA A 32 28.97 71.77 -0.26
N ALA A 33 29.74 70.91 0.38
CA ALA A 33 29.24 69.98 1.37
C ALA A 33 28.72 70.70 2.61
N VAL A 34 27.44 70.69 2.84
CA VAL A 34 26.80 70.98 4.13
C VAL A 34 26.88 69.74 5.01
N LEU A 35 27.64 69.79 6.09
CA LEU A 35 27.73 68.76 7.10
C LEU A 35 26.39 68.68 7.86
N ASP A 36 25.71 67.59 7.73
CA ASP A 36 24.54 67.20 8.55
C ASP A 36 24.96 67.02 10.02
N PRO A 37 24.14 67.44 10.99
CA PRO A 37 24.44 67.30 12.42
C PRO A 37 24.35 65.80 12.82
N PRO A 38 25.11 65.41 13.86
CA PRO A 38 25.21 63.98 14.27
C PRO A 38 23.83 63.35 14.66
N ALA A 39 23.57 62.21 14.13
CA ALA A 39 22.34 61.40 14.39
C ALA A 39 22.14 61.28 15.90
N THR A 40 21.02 61.74 16.40
CA THR A 40 20.56 61.57 17.78
C THR A 40 20.40 60.04 18.08
N LEU A 41 20.99 59.63 19.22
CA LEU A 41 20.88 58.26 19.76
C LEU A 41 19.43 57.80 19.82
N PRO A 42 19.12 56.57 19.36
CA PRO A 42 17.75 56.04 19.42
C PRO A 42 17.27 55.87 20.85
N ASP A 43 16.12 56.45 21.10
CA ASP A 43 15.39 56.54 22.37
C ASP A 43 15.29 55.16 23.06
N ALA A 44 16.00 55.01 24.19
CA ALA A 44 16.00 53.80 25.04
C ALA A 44 14.62 53.42 25.59
N ARG A 45 13.60 54.27 25.43
CA ARG A 45 12.23 54.03 25.84
C ARG A 45 11.42 53.13 24.89
N ARG A 46 11.95 52.77 23.68
CA ARG A 46 11.33 51.82 22.75
C ARG A 46 11.58 50.36 23.10
N ALA A 47 12.47 50.05 24.04
CA ALA A 47 12.86 48.70 24.43
C ALA A 47 11.90 47.98 25.41
N LEU A 48 10.88 48.68 25.92
CA LEU A 48 9.97 48.14 26.96
C LEU A 48 8.53 47.91 26.47
N ARG A 49 8.27 47.81 25.16
CA ARG A 49 6.99 47.31 24.70
C ARG A 49 7.01 45.75 24.87
N PRO A 50 6.05 45.14 25.59
CA PRO A 50 5.96 43.70 25.68
C PRO A 50 5.84 43.15 24.25
N ARG A 51 6.77 42.29 23.84
CA ARG A 51 6.72 41.60 22.56
C ARG A 51 5.36 40.88 22.50
N PRO A 52 4.55 41.07 21.45
CA PRO A 52 3.31 40.31 21.30
C PRO A 52 3.67 38.85 21.42
N ARG A 53 2.93 38.10 22.24
CA ARG A 53 3.10 36.67 22.50
C ARG A 53 3.42 36.00 21.19
N GLY A 54 4.66 35.48 21.07
CA GLY A 54 5.28 35.10 19.83
C GLY A 54 4.40 34.17 19.01
N ARG A 55 4.29 34.48 17.73
CA ARG A 55 3.73 33.50 16.76
C ARG A 55 4.49 32.18 16.98
N PRO A 56 3.82 31.04 17.11
CA PRO A 56 4.49 29.78 17.35
C PRO A 56 5.59 29.56 16.33
N SER A 57 6.75 29.08 16.78
CA SER A 57 7.89 28.84 15.89
C SER A 57 7.45 27.96 14.72
N TRP A 58 8.12 28.09 13.56
CA TRP A 58 7.79 27.27 12.39
C TRP A 58 7.76 25.78 12.70
N ARG A 59 8.65 25.30 13.58
CA ARG A 59 8.68 23.91 14.09
C ARG A 59 7.40 23.56 14.84
N ALA A 60 6.89 24.44 15.71
CA ALA A 60 5.63 24.23 16.42
C ALA A 60 4.42 24.23 15.48
N ARG A 61 4.42 25.07 14.43
CA ARG A 61 3.37 25.09 13.41
C ARG A 61 3.37 23.84 12.53
N VAL A 62 4.55 23.36 12.12
CA VAL A 62 4.70 22.10 11.36
C VAL A 62 4.25 20.90 12.20
N SER A 63 4.62 20.85 13.50
CA SER A 63 4.18 19.77 14.38
C SER A 63 2.66 19.79 14.63
N ALA A 64 2.06 20.96 14.76
CA ALA A 64 0.61 21.11 14.93
C ALA A 64 -0.16 20.70 13.67
N SER A 65 0.35 21.02 12.48
CA SER A 65 -0.23 20.58 11.21
C SER A 65 -0.16 19.05 11.06
N ALA A 66 1.00 18.44 11.35
CA ALA A 66 1.16 16.99 11.28
C ALA A 66 0.25 16.26 12.28
N ARG A 67 0.06 16.79 13.50
CA ARG A 67 -0.87 16.22 14.48
C ARG A 67 -2.32 16.30 14.01
N ARG A 68 -2.74 17.38 13.37
CA ARG A 68 -4.09 17.52 12.81
C ARG A 68 -4.34 16.51 11.69
N GLU A 69 -3.37 16.32 10.80
CA GLU A 69 -3.49 15.31 9.74
C GLU A 69 -3.58 13.89 10.33
N LEU A 70 -2.73 13.57 11.30
CA LEU A 70 -2.78 12.27 11.97
C LEU A 70 -4.13 12.05 12.66
N LEU A 71 -4.64 13.05 13.36
CA LEU A 71 -5.96 12.98 14.00
C LEU A 71 -7.07 12.76 12.96
N TRP A 72 -7.04 13.50 11.85
CA TRP A 72 -8.00 13.34 10.75
C TRP A 72 -7.97 11.93 10.17
N ILE A 73 -6.76 11.39 9.88
CA ILE A 73 -6.59 10.01 9.40
C ILE A 73 -7.16 9.02 10.41
N THR A 74 -6.86 9.21 11.70
CA THR A 74 -7.31 8.30 12.76
C THR A 74 -8.82 8.31 12.89
N VAL A 75 -9.46 9.48 12.92
CA VAL A 75 -10.92 9.60 13.00
C VAL A 75 -11.59 8.95 11.79
N LEU A 76 -11.11 9.23 10.58
CA LEU A 76 -11.65 8.65 9.36
C LEU A 76 -11.49 7.12 9.34
N TYR A 77 -10.31 6.63 9.71
CA TYR A 77 -10.04 5.19 9.79
C TYR A 77 -10.96 4.49 10.80
N LEU A 78 -11.08 5.02 12.00
CA LEU A 78 -11.93 4.45 13.04
C LEU A 78 -13.42 4.50 12.66
N SER A 79 -13.88 5.57 12.01
CA SER A 79 -15.26 5.67 11.52
C SER A 79 -15.59 4.54 10.53
N ALA A 80 -14.66 4.22 9.59
CA ALA A 80 -14.86 3.09 8.69
C ALA A 80 -14.86 1.74 9.44
N ARG A 81 -14.05 1.59 10.49
CA ARG A 81 -14.08 0.35 11.33
C ARG A 81 -15.39 0.22 12.10
N VAL A 82 -15.96 1.32 12.58
CA VAL A 82 -17.30 1.31 13.22
C VAL A 82 -18.36 0.81 12.25
N VAL A 83 -18.37 1.27 11.00
CA VAL A 83 -19.29 0.78 9.96
C VAL A 83 -19.17 -0.73 9.78
N LEU A 84 -17.93 -1.26 9.73
CA LEU A 84 -17.68 -2.70 9.63
C LEU A 84 -18.19 -3.49 10.84
N VAL A 85 -17.91 -3.01 12.04
CA VAL A 85 -18.40 -3.65 13.28
C VAL A 85 -19.93 -3.66 13.32
N LEU A 86 -20.57 -2.58 12.87
CA LEU A 86 -22.02 -2.53 12.74
C LEU A 86 -22.54 -3.53 11.71
N ALA A 87 -21.89 -3.66 10.55
CA ALA A 87 -22.25 -4.65 9.54
C ALA A 87 -22.14 -6.08 10.09
N ALA A 88 -21.04 -6.39 10.78
CA ALA A 88 -20.84 -7.69 11.44
C ALA A 88 -21.86 -7.94 12.55
N TYR A 89 -22.18 -6.92 13.36
CA TYR A 89 -23.20 -7.02 14.40
C TYR A 89 -24.60 -7.27 13.83
N LEU A 90 -25.01 -6.53 12.82
CA LEU A 90 -26.30 -6.72 12.15
C LEU A 90 -26.38 -8.12 11.57
N GLN A 91 -25.32 -8.57 10.90
CA GLN A 91 -25.29 -9.90 10.33
C GLN A 91 -25.34 -11.01 11.40
N GLY A 92 -24.59 -10.86 12.50
CA GLY A 92 -24.63 -11.79 13.63
C GLY A 92 -25.99 -11.83 14.34
N ARG A 93 -26.75 -10.72 14.30
CA ARG A 93 -28.11 -10.63 14.89
C ARG A 93 -29.14 -11.39 14.06
N PHE A 94 -28.99 -11.42 12.75
CA PHE A 94 -29.88 -12.13 11.81
C PHE A 94 -29.38 -13.53 11.45
N GLY A 95 -28.09 -13.82 11.66
CA GLY A 95 -27.48 -15.13 11.50
C GLY A 95 -27.39 -15.91 12.81
N HIS A 96 -27.33 -17.23 12.74
CA HIS A 96 -27.23 -18.11 13.90
C HIS A 96 -25.77 -18.30 14.39
N HIS A 97 -24.81 -17.55 13.86
CA HIS A 97 -23.38 -17.66 14.18
C HIS A 97 -22.92 -16.53 15.11
N GLY A 98 -21.99 -16.84 16.02
CA GLY A 98 -21.42 -15.83 16.92
C GLY A 98 -20.55 -14.83 16.14
N ILE A 99 -20.70 -13.54 16.42
CA ILE A 99 -20.00 -12.45 15.72
C ILE A 99 -18.47 -12.63 15.69
N LEU A 100 -17.87 -13.21 16.72
CA LEU A 100 -16.43 -13.45 16.82
C LEU A 100 -15.95 -14.52 15.86
N THR A 101 -16.81 -15.46 15.45
CA THR A 101 -16.47 -16.52 14.49
C THR A 101 -16.23 -15.89 13.12
N GLU A 102 -17.03 -14.90 12.75
CA GLU A 102 -17.02 -14.27 11.44
C GLU A 102 -15.74 -13.47 11.19
N PHE A 103 -15.14 -12.89 12.24
CA PHE A 103 -13.87 -12.17 12.10
C PHE A 103 -12.66 -13.07 11.71
N ALA A 104 -12.77 -14.38 11.91
CA ALA A 104 -11.72 -15.34 11.57
C ALA A 104 -12.12 -16.28 10.43
N ASN A 105 -12.99 -15.86 9.50
CA ASN A 105 -13.38 -16.66 8.34
C ASN A 105 -12.23 -16.80 7.32
N TRP A 106 -12.33 -17.80 6.45
CA TRP A 106 -11.38 -18.11 5.39
C TRP A 106 -9.93 -18.28 5.90
N ASP A 107 -8.99 -17.45 5.41
CA ASP A 107 -7.60 -17.49 5.84
C ASP A 107 -7.45 -17.27 7.35
N GLY A 108 -8.38 -16.53 7.96
CA GLY A 108 -8.40 -16.23 9.38
C GLY A 108 -8.54 -17.49 10.26
N LEU A 109 -9.27 -18.50 9.81
CA LEU A 109 -9.34 -19.79 10.49
C LEU A 109 -7.97 -20.47 10.56
N TRP A 110 -7.21 -20.41 9.47
CA TRP A 110 -5.90 -21.02 9.37
C TRP A 110 -4.87 -20.29 10.22
N TYR A 111 -4.86 -18.95 10.19
CA TYR A 111 -4.00 -18.15 11.07
C TYR A 111 -4.32 -18.38 12.54
N ARG A 112 -5.59 -18.45 12.90
CA ARG A 112 -6.02 -18.76 14.26
C ARG A 112 -5.61 -20.18 14.66
N ARG A 113 -5.81 -21.19 13.78
CA ARG A 113 -5.37 -22.57 14.04
C ARG A 113 -3.86 -22.63 14.21
N LEU A 114 -3.10 -21.93 13.37
CA LEU A 114 -1.64 -21.86 13.48
C LEU A 114 -1.19 -21.19 14.79
N ALA A 115 -1.84 -20.10 15.21
CA ALA A 115 -1.52 -19.42 16.46
C ALA A 115 -1.78 -20.29 17.70
N ASN A 116 -2.83 -21.13 17.68
CA ASN A 116 -3.23 -21.94 18.83
C ASN A 116 -2.56 -23.33 18.86
N HIS A 117 -2.25 -23.92 17.71
CA HIS A 117 -1.80 -25.33 17.62
C HIS A 117 -0.44 -25.51 16.93
N GLY A 118 0.10 -24.46 16.31
CA GLY A 118 1.39 -24.53 15.60
C GLY A 118 1.33 -25.29 14.27
N TYR A 119 2.52 -25.68 13.79
CA TYR A 119 2.70 -26.43 12.55
C TYR A 119 2.69 -27.94 12.78
N PRO A 120 2.13 -28.75 11.87
CA PRO A 120 2.33 -30.18 11.87
C PRO A 120 3.78 -30.52 11.51
N GLN A 121 4.29 -31.65 12.06
CA GLN A 121 5.67 -32.10 11.83
C GLN A 121 5.87 -32.82 10.50
N HIS A 122 4.79 -33.25 9.84
CA HIS A 122 4.86 -33.98 8.57
C HIS A 122 4.18 -33.22 7.45
N VAL A 123 4.84 -33.20 6.31
CA VAL A 123 4.27 -32.61 5.09
C VAL A 123 3.16 -33.55 4.60
N SER A 124 1.95 -33.00 4.43
CA SER A 124 0.81 -33.71 3.84
C SER A 124 0.37 -33.02 2.56
N HIS A 125 -0.30 -33.77 1.68
CA HIS A 125 -0.86 -33.24 0.44
C HIS A 125 -2.22 -32.54 0.62
N GLY A 126 -2.76 -32.50 1.85
CA GLY A 126 -4.01 -31.83 2.18
C GLY A 126 -3.79 -30.40 2.65
N GLN A 127 -4.89 -29.67 2.85
CA GLN A 127 -4.89 -28.33 3.43
C GLN A 127 -4.41 -28.37 4.89
N THR A 128 -3.30 -27.72 5.20
CA THR A 128 -2.72 -27.67 6.54
C THR A 128 -2.17 -26.28 6.85
N THR A 129 -1.88 -26.00 8.12
CA THR A 129 -1.24 -24.74 8.55
C THR A 129 0.14 -24.55 7.93
N LEU A 130 0.78 -25.58 7.36
CA LEU A 130 2.05 -25.45 6.63
C LEU A 130 1.98 -24.49 5.44
N GLY A 131 0.80 -24.28 4.85
CA GLY A 131 0.61 -23.32 3.78
C GLY A 131 0.73 -21.85 4.20
N PHE A 132 0.80 -21.56 5.50
CA PHE A 132 0.78 -20.19 6.03
C PHE A 132 2.12 -19.80 6.63
N PHE A 133 2.55 -18.56 6.36
CA PHE A 133 3.79 -18.01 6.91
C PHE A 133 3.62 -17.62 8.39
N PRO A 134 4.72 -17.61 9.18
CA PRO A 134 4.61 -17.64 10.63
C PRO A 134 4.31 -16.30 11.29
N LEU A 135 4.77 -15.16 10.71
CA LEU A 135 4.89 -13.92 11.46
C LEU A 135 3.55 -13.40 11.98
N TYR A 136 2.50 -13.49 11.18
CA TYR A 136 1.17 -13.03 11.60
C TYR A 136 0.64 -13.88 12.77
N SER A 137 0.74 -15.21 12.68
CA SER A 137 0.29 -16.11 13.75
C SER A 137 1.17 -16.04 15.00
N ILE A 138 2.48 -15.80 14.87
CA ILE A 138 3.36 -15.54 15.99
C ILE A 138 2.95 -14.25 16.73
N THR A 139 2.65 -13.18 15.98
CA THR A 139 2.18 -11.94 16.60
C THR A 139 0.83 -12.10 17.29
N MET A 140 -0.07 -12.93 16.73
CA MET A 140 -1.33 -13.31 17.40
C MET A 140 -1.05 -14.07 18.70
N TRP A 141 -0.21 -15.09 18.65
CA TRP A 141 0.16 -15.90 19.81
C TRP A 141 0.76 -15.05 20.93
N LEU A 142 1.64 -14.11 20.59
CA LEU A 142 2.25 -13.18 21.57
C LEU A 142 1.24 -12.21 22.19
N LEU A 143 0.23 -11.77 21.42
CA LEU A 143 -0.77 -10.83 21.91
C LEU A 143 -1.93 -11.51 22.64
N THR A 144 -2.20 -12.78 22.39
CA THR A 144 -3.32 -13.52 22.99
C THR A 144 -3.33 -13.45 24.53
N PRO A 145 -2.21 -13.68 25.27
CA PRO A 145 -2.22 -13.57 26.73
C PRO A 145 -2.58 -12.17 27.22
N VAL A 146 -2.21 -11.12 26.48
CA VAL A 146 -2.57 -9.73 26.85
C VAL A 146 -4.07 -9.51 26.70
N VAL A 147 -4.68 -10.08 25.66
CA VAL A 147 -6.15 -10.02 25.47
C VAL A 147 -6.88 -10.79 26.55
N GLU A 148 -6.37 -11.96 26.96
CA GLU A 148 -6.93 -12.78 28.05
C GLU A 148 -6.92 -12.04 29.40
N LEU A 149 -5.90 -11.24 29.68
CA LEU A 149 -5.82 -10.43 30.89
C LEU A 149 -6.93 -9.37 31.00
N VAL A 150 -7.40 -8.84 29.86
CA VAL A 150 -8.44 -7.77 29.83
C VAL A 150 -9.84 -8.29 29.56
N SER A 151 -9.98 -9.58 29.21
CA SER A 151 -11.25 -10.19 28.89
C SER A 151 -11.31 -11.66 29.32
N PRO A 152 -12.40 -12.10 29.98
CA PRO A 152 -12.57 -13.49 30.43
C PRO A 152 -12.93 -14.44 29.24
N TRP A 153 -12.53 -14.13 28.05
CA TRP A 153 -12.82 -14.95 26.85
C TRP A 153 -12.01 -16.23 26.82
N GLN A 154 -12.59 -17.27 26.26
CA GLN A 154 -11.86 -18.50 25.97
C GLN A 154 -10.68 -18.19 25.01
N GLN A 155 -9.59 -18.93 25.12
CA GLN A 155 -8.37 -18.73 24.34
C GLN A 155 -8.63 -18.56 22.82
N ILE A 156 -9.56 -19.30 22.28
CA ILE A 156 -9.91 -19.24 20.85
C ILE A 156 -10.49 -17.88 20.45
N TRP A 157 -11.23 -17.22 21.34
CA TRP A 157 -11.77 -15.89 21.10
C TRP A 157 -10.74 -14.79 21.36
N ALA A 158 -9.89 -15.02 22.38
CA ALA A 158 -8.78 -14.10 22.67
C ALA A 158 -7.80 -14.06 21.50
N SER A 159 -7.45 -15.21 20.89
CA SER A 159 -6.59 -15.26 19.71
C SER A 159 -7.24 -14.61 18.48
N THR A 160 -8.55 -14.76 18.30
CA THR A 160 -9.29 -14.05 17.24
C THR A 160 -9.21 -12.54 17.42
N MET A 161 -9.46 -12.04 18.65
CA MET A 161 -9.36 -10.61 18.95
C MET A 161 -7.94 -10.08 18.82
N ALA A 162 -6.92 -10.86 19.22
CA ALA A 162 -5.52 -10.53 18.98
C ALA A 162 -5.26 -10.29 17.48
N GLY A 163 -5.75 -11.18 16.61
CA GLY A 163 -5.64 -11.03 15.16
C GLY A 163 -6.35 -9.78 14.63
N VAL A 164 -7.58 -9.51 15.07
CA VAL A 164 -8.35 -8.31 14.70
C VAL A 164 -7.62 -7.03 15.12
N VAL A 165 -7.08 -7.00 16.36
CA VAL A 165 -6.31 -5.84 16.86
C VAL A 165 -5.04 -5.62 16.01
N ILE A 166 -4.30 -6.69 15.70
CA ILE A 166 -3.10 -6.62 14.85
C ILE A 166 -3.47 -6.05 13.48
N SER A 167 -4.52 -6.59 12.84
CA SER A 167 -4.98 -6.12 11.53
C SER A 167 -5.47 -4.68 11.58
N GLY A 168 -6.21 -4.31 12.63
CA GLY A 168 -6.72 -2.95 12.82
C GLY A 168 -5.61 -1.92 13.01
N VAL A 169 -4.66 -2.19 13.91
CA VAL A 169 -3.51 -1.31 14.15
C VAL A 169 -2.62 -1.24 12.90
N GLY A 170 -2.34 -2.37 12.28
CA GLY A 170 -1.55 -2.42 11.06
C GLY A 170 -2.19 -1.68 9.91
N GLY A 171 -3.50 -1.83 9.69
CA GLY A 171 -4.24 -1.07 8.69
C GLY A 171 -4.20 0.44 8.92
N TRP A 172 -4.27 0.88 10.19
CA TRP A 172 -4.06 2.28 10.55
C TRP A 172 -2.65 2.76 10.20
N VAL A 173 -1.61 1.98 10.56
CA VAL A 173 -0.22 2.29 10.19
C VAL A 173 -0.04 2.34 8.68
N ALA A 174 -0.59 1.36 7.94
CA ALA A 174 -0.57 1.36 6.48
C ALA A 174 -1.19 2.64 5.91
N THR A 175 -2.36 3.05 6.42
CA THR A 175 -3.06 4.28 6.01
C THR A 175 -2.21 5.52 6.24
N VAL A 176 -1.53 5.62 7.39
CA VAL A 176 -0.62 6.74 7.68
C VAL A 176 0.55 6.79 6.70
N PHE A 177 1.15 5.64 6.35
CA PHE A 177 2.28 5.61 5.42
C PHE A 177 1.84 5.79 3.96
N VAL A 178 0.68 5.29 3.56
CA VAL A 178 0.05 5.58 2.27
C VAL A 178 -0.20 7.09 2.12
N HIS A 179 -0.74 7.73 3.15
CA HIS A 179 -0.89 9.19 3.17
C HIS A 179 0.44 9.92 3.00
N ARG A 180 1.50 9.51 3.74
CA ARG A 180 2.83 10.12 3.66
C ARG A 180 3.53 9.91 2.32
N LEU A 181 3.35 8.76 1.70
CA LEU A 181 3.84 8.46 0.35
C LEU A 181 3.17 9.39 -0.66
N THR A 182 1.84 9.43 -0.63
CA THR A 182 1.03 10.22 -1.56
C THR A 182 1.23 11.72 -1.38
N ASP A 183 1.40 12.19 -0.14
CA ASP A 183 1.76 13.60 0.14
C ASP A 183 3.13 13.95 -0.45
N GLY A 184 4.08 13.02 -0.38
CA GLY A 184 5.40 13.17 -1.00
C GLY A 184 5.37 13.16 -2.53
N TRP A 185 4.47 12.39 -3.16
CA TRP A 185 4.36 12.30 -4.61
C TRP A 185 3.56 13.46 -5.21
N TRP A 186 2.41 13.81 -4.63
CA TRP A 186 1.42 14.67 -5.28
C TRP A 186 0.82 15.76 -4.39
N GLY A 187 1.33 15.90 -3.17
CA GLY A 187 0.89 16.90 -2.20
C GLY A 187 -0.38 16.52 -1.43
N ARG A 188 -0.68 17.34 -0.43
CA ARG A 188 -1.67 17.05 0.63
C ARG A 188 -3.09 16.79 0.12
N ASP A 189 -3.55 17.53 -0.88
CA ASP A 189 -4.94 17.38 -1.35
C ASP A 189 -5.16 16.01 -2.03
N VAL A 190 -4.17 15.54 -2.80
CA VAL A 190 -4.20 14.20 -3.38
C VAL A 190 -4.03 13.15 -2.29
N ALA A 191 -3.15 13.38 -1.30
CA ALA A 191 -2.95 12.48 -0.17
C ALA A 191 -4.24 12.24 0.62
N ARG A 192 -5.02 13.29 0.87
CA ARG A 192 -6.33 13.14 1.53
C ARG A 192 -7.31 12.31 0.72
N ARG A 193 -7.41 12.56 -0.60
CA ARG A 193 -8.26 11.75 -1.49
C ARG A 193 -7.81 10.29 -1.52
N ALA A 194 -6.52 10.06 -1.65
CA ALA A 194 -5.92 8.73 -1.65
C ALA A 194 -6.18 7.99 -0.33
N THR A 195 -6.09 8.70 0.80
CA THR A 195 -6.41 8.15 2.12
C THR A 195 -7.87 7.71 2.22
N VAL A 196 -8.81 8.55 1.76
CA VAL A 196 -10.24 8.20 1.75
C VAL A 196 -10.48 6.97 0.87
N LEU A 197 -9.91 6.93 -0.33
CA LEU A 197 -10.05 5.80 -1.25
C LEU A 197 -9.47 4.51 -0.62
N PHE A 198 -8.26 4.57 -0.06
CA PHE A 198 -7.60 3.42 0.57
C PHE A 198 -8.42 2.83 1.73
N ILE A 199 -9.00 3.68 2.58
CA ILE A 199 -9.81 3.25 3.73
C ILE A 199 -11.15 2.65 3.29
N LEU A 200 -11.77 3.18 2.22
CA LEU A 200 -13.10 2.80 1.74
C LEU A 200 -13.06 1.82 0.56
N THR A 201 -11.89 1.40 0.10
CA THR A 201 -11.78 0.31 -0.88
C THR A 201 -12.41 -0.96 -0.29
N PRO A 202 -13.20 -1.73 -1.06
CA PRO A 202 -13.85 -2.94 -0.57
C PRO A 202 -12.91 -3.91 0.15
N GLY A 203 -11.71 -4.11 -0.37
CA GLY A 203 -10.68 -4.95 0.24
C GLY A 203 -10.21 -4.49 1.62
N ALA A 204 -10.48 -3.25 2.05
CA ALA A 204 -10.10 -2.76 3.37
C ALA A 204 -10.86 -3.44 4.54
N VAL A 205 -11.82 -4.32 4.23
CA VAL A 205 -12.47 -5.21 5.21
C VAL A 205 -11.45 -6.07 5.97
N VAL A 206 -10.36 -6.48 5.32
CA VAL A 206 -9.29 -7.29 5.94
C VAL A 206 -8.62 -6.63 7.14
N PHE A 207 -8.68 -5.31 7.25
CA PHE A 207 -8.18 -4.59 8.43
C PHE A 207 -9.08 -4.72 9.68
N SER A 208 -10.22 -5.36 9.55
CA SER A 208 -11.11 -5.68 10.68
C SER A 208 -11.31 -7.18 10.87
N MET A 209 -10.53 -8.00 10.17
CA MET A 209 -10.55 -9.46 10.23
C MET A 209 -9.19 -10.00 10.62
N VAL A 210 -9.12 -11.30 10.90
CA VAL A 210 -7.86 -12.01 11.13
C VAL A 210 -7.20 -12.28 9.78
N TYR A 211 -6.48 -11.27 9.25
CA TYR A 211 -5.86 -11.33 7.93
C TYR A 211 -4.44 -10.76 7.93
N SER A 212 -3.54 -11.46 7.25
CA SER A 212 -2.11 -11.11 7.21
C SER A 212 -1.80 -9.81 6.46
N GLU A 213 -2.71 -9.33 5.61
CA GLU A 213 -2.64 -8.02 4.96
C GLU A 213 -2.54 -6.88 5.99
N GLY A 214 -3.17 -7.05 7.17
CA GLY A 214 -3.03 -6.12 8.27
C GLY A 214 -1.59 -5.93 8.76
N LEU A 215 -0.72 -6.91 8.53
CA LEU A 215 0.71 -6.80 8.86
C LEU A 215 1.58 -6.56 7.61
N LEU A 216 1.24 -7.14 6.46
CA LEU A 216 2.00 -6.97 5.22
C LEU A 216 1.94 -5.54 4.68
N LEU A 217 0.74 -4.95 4.60
CA LEU A 217 0.56 -3.63 3.98
C LEU A 217 1.30 -2.50 4.69
N PRO A 218 1.28 -2.39 6.04
CA PRO A 218 2.12 -1.40 6.71
C PRO A 218 3.60 -1.63 6.44
N LEU A 219 4.08 -2.87 6.43
CA LEU A 219 5.49 -3.19 6.15
C LEU A 219 5.89 -2.83 4.73
N ALA A 220 5.03 -3.09 3.74
CA ALA A 220 5.25 -2.70 2.35
C ALA A 220 5.26 -1.17 2.19
N ALA A 221 4.30 -0.47 2.78
CA ALA A 221 4.23 0.99 2.73
C ALA A 221 5.43 1.65 3.43
N ILE A 222 5.86 1.13 4.58
CA ILE A 222 7.07 1.57 5.29
C ILE A 222 8.31 1.30 4.43
N CYS A 223 8.41 0.12 3.81
CA CYS A 223 9.54 -0.24 2.95
C CYS A 223 9.67 0.75 1.79
N ILE A 224 8.62 0.95 0.99
CA ILE A 224 8.63 1.88 -0.14
C ILE A 224 8.96 3.31 0.34
N TRP A 225 8.31 3.77 1.40
CA TRP A 225 8.57 5.09 2.00
C TRP A 225 10.04 5.27 2.44
N ALA A 226 10.64 4.22 3.02
CA ALA A 226 12.01 4.24 3.48
C ALA A 226 13.01 4.20 2.32
N LEU A 227 12.74 3.41 1.25
CA LEU A 227 13.55 3.37 0.03
C LEU A 227 13.64 4.75 -0.64
N GLU A 228 12.52 5.45 -0.77
CA GLU A 228 12.48 6.80 -1.34
C GLU A 228 13.28 7.82 -0.54
N ARG A 229 13.41 7.59 0.78
CA ARG A 229 14.19 8.43 1.69
C ARG A 229 15.60 7.92 1.95
N ARG A 230 16.05 6.91 1.18
CA ARG A 230 17.37 6.28 1.31
C ARG A 230 17.66 5.73 2.71
N ARG A 231 16.61 5.33 3.44
CA ARG A 231 16.71 4.70 4.77
C ARG A 231 16.81 3.18 4.62
N TRP A 232 17.93 2.73 4.10
CA TRP A 232 18.15 1.34 3.66
C TRP A 232 17.90 0.29 4.75
N TRP A 233 18.33 0.56 5.97
CA TRP A 233 18.08 -0.33 7.11
C TRP A 233 16.58 -0.47 7.41
N VAL A 234 15.88 0.63 7.49
CA VAL A 234 14.43 0.62 7.76
C VAL A 234 13.69 -0.12 6.65
N ALA A 235 14.05 0.13 5.39
CA ALA A 235 13.46 -0.56 4.25
C ALA A 235 13.72 -2.07 4.28
N GLY A 236 14.98 -2.46 4.53
CA GLY A 236 15.38 -3.87 4.59
C GLY A 236 14.73 -4.62 5.76
N ILE A 237 14.67 -4.01 6.95
CA ILE A 237 14.00 -4.60 8.11
C ILE A 237 12.50 -4.76 7.85
N ALA A 238 11.83 -3.73 7.33
CA ALA A 238 10.42 -3.82 7.00
C ALA A 238 10.15 -4.90 5.94
N ALA A 239 10.99 -4.98 4.90
CA ALA A 239 10.89 -6.00 3.87
C ALA A 239 11.19 -7.41 4.41
N GLY A 240 12.18 -7.55 5.29
CA GLY A 240 12.52 -8.82 5.94
C GLY A 240 11.37 -9.35 6.79
N PHE A 241 10.75 -8.52 7.60
CA PHE A 241 9.52 -8.91 8.30
C PHE A 241 8.38 -9.20 7.31
N GLY A 242 8.20 -8.37 6.27
CA GLY A 242 7.18 -8.59 5.24
C GLY A 242 7.31 -9.96 4.56
N SER A 243 8.54 -10.41 4.30
CA SER A 243 8.80 -11.74 3.70
C SER A 243 8.48 -12.92 4.63
N ALA A 244 8.28 -12.68 5.94
CA ALA A 244 7.85 -13.68 6.91
C ALA A 244 6.33 -13.67 7.17
N VAL A 245 5.57 -12.71 6.57
CA VAL A 245 4.12 -12.59 6.78
C VAL A 245 3.33 -13.54 5.88
N GLN A 246 3.67 -13.56 4.59
CA GLN A 246 3.01 -14.40 3.57
C GLN A 246 3.85 -14.45 2.30
N PRO A 247 3.61 -15.42 1.37
CA PRO A 247 4.41 -15.57 0.15
C PRO A 247 4.55 -14.28 -0.67
N VAL A 248 3.47 -13.51 -0.77
CA VAL A 248 3.45 -12.21 -1.48
C VAL A 248 4.46 -11.21 -0.89
N GLY A 249 4.80 -11.33 0.38
CA GLY A 249 5.83 -10.51 1.03
C GLY A 249 7.23 -10.65 0.39
N LEU A 250 7.50 -11.75 -0.31
CA LEU A 250 8.74 -11.93 -1.08
C LEU A 250 8.91 -10.92 -2.22
N VAL A 251 7.82 -10.32 -2.70
CA VAL A 251 7.85 -9.22 -3.68
C VAL A 251 8.65 -8.02 -3.17
N LEU A 252 8.79 -7.86 -1.86
CA LEU A 252 9.61 -6.78 -1.30
C LEU A 252 11.11 -6.93 -1.62
N ALA A 253 11.58 -8.13 -2.00
CA ALA A 253 12.97 -8.33 -2.43
C ALA A 253 13.26 -7.64 -3.78
N PRO A 254 12.55 -7.89 -4.88
CA PRO A 254 12.72 -7.13 -6.12
C PRO A 254 12.37 -5.64 -5.96
N VAL A 255 11.46 -5.26 -5.06
CA VAL A 255 11.19 -3.85 -4.72
C VAL A 255 12.43 -3.18 -4.15
N CYS A 256 13.09 -3.78 -3.17
CA CYS A 256 14.35 -3.28 -2.60
C CYS A 256 15.49 -3.28 -3.63
N ALA A 257 15.60 -4.36 -4.43
CA ALA A 257 16.60 -4.46 -5.48
C ALA A 257 16.45 -3.38 -6.56
N SER A 258 15.21 -3.02 -6.92
CA SER A 258 14.92 -1.97 -7.89
C SER A 258 15.50 -0.61 -7.49
N ALA A 259 15.41 -0.26 -6.21
CA ALA A 259 16.01 0.98 -5.69
C ALA A 259 17.54 0.95 -5.78
N SER A 260 18.16 -0.19 -5.45
CA SER A 260 19.60 -0.37 -5.60
C SER A 260 20.04 -0.34 -7.06
N LEU A 261 19.25 -0.92 -7.97
CA LEU A 261 19.52 -0.92 -9.41
C LEU A 261 19.52 0.50 -9.99
N VAL A 262 18.59 1.35 -9.57
CA VAL A 262 18.58 2.78 -9.96
C VAL A 262 19.88 3.48 -9.54
N LEU A 263 20.38 3.19 -8.35
CA LEU A 263 21.64 3.77 -7.87
C LEU A 263 22.85 3.21 -8.61
N LEU A 264 22.83 1.91 -8.94
CA LEU A 264 23.86 1.28 -9.76
C LEU A 264 23.98 1.97 -11.12
N TRP A 265 22.85 2.19 -11.80
CA TRP A 265 22.83 2.86 -13.10
C TRP A 265 23.26 4.31 -13.06
N ARG A 266 22.89 5.04 -11.97
CA ARG A 266 23.22 6.47 -11.84
C ARG A 266 24.63 6.73 -11.37
N HIS A 267 25.17 5.92 -10.47
CA HIS A 267 26.41 6.21 -9.74
C HIS A 267 27.50 5.13 -9.92
N GLY A 268 27.16 4.01 -10.56
CA GLY A 268 28.06 2.89 -10.74
C GLY A 268 28.28 2.03 -9.50
N TRP A 269 28.88 0.85 -9.70
CA TRP A 269 29.05 -0.18 -8.67
C TRP A 269 30.04 0.21 -7.54
N ARG A 270 30.96 1.15 -7.79
CA ARG A 270 31.93 1.62 -6.81
C ARG A 270 31.37 2.68 -5.85
N SER A 271 30.21 3.25 -6.12
CA SER A 271 29.66 4.33 -5.29
C SER A 271 29.29 3.83 -3.89
N SER A 272 29.55 4.65 -2.88
CA SER A 272 29.18 4.36 -1.50
C SER A 272 27.66 4.28 -1.31
N GLU A 273 26.89 5.06 -2.10
CA GLU A 273 25.44 5.04 -2.06
C GLU A 273 24.88 3.71 -2.56
N PHE A 274 25.38 3.20 -3.71
CA PHE A 274 24.97 1.89 -4.20
C PHE A 274 25.30 0.78 -3.18
N ARG A 275 26.55 0.74 -2.69
CA ARG A 275 26.94 -0.27 -1.68
C ARG A 275 26.09 -0.18 -0.41
N SER A 276 25.75 1.03 0.03
CA SER A 276 24.88 1.22 1.19
C SER A 276 23.47 0.72 0.92
N SER A 277 22.95 0.85 -0.29
CA SER A 277 21.59 0.43 -0.66
C SER A 277 21.41 -1.09 -0.66
N LEU A 278 22.48 -1.87 -0.84
CA LEU A 278 22.44 -3.34 -0.84
C LEU A 278 21.95 -3.94 0.49
N LYS A 279 21.99 -3.17 1.58
CA LYS A 279 21.41 -3.58 2.87
C LYS A 279 19.93 -3.90 2.75
N ALA A 280 19.18 -3.16 1.93
CA ALA A 280 17.74 -3.36 1.79
C ALA A 280 17.41 -4.70 1.10
N PRO A 281 17.90 -5.02 -0.10
CA PRO A 281 17.60 -6.31 -0.73
C PRO A 281 18.20 -7.51 0.03
N LEU A 282 19.35 -7.36 0.70
CA LEU A 282 19.94 -8.45 1.50
C LEU A 282 19.07 -8.78 2.72
N LEU A 283 18.54 -7.77 3.40
CA LEU A 283 17.69 -7.99 4.56
C LEU A 283 16.29 -8.45 4.18
N SER A 284 15.80 -8.09 2.99
CA SER A 284 14.43 -8.37 2.58
C SER A 284 14.06 -9.85 2.50
N VAL A 285 15.03 -10.73 2.29
CA VAL A 285 14.82 -12.18 2.18
C VAL A 285 15.02 -12.92 3.50
N VAL A 286 15.51 -12.24 4.55
CA VAL A 286 15.91 -12.88 5.81
C VAL A 286 14.72 -13.57 6.48
N GLY A 287 13.54 -12.94 6.50
CA GLY A 287 12.36 -13.51 7.14
C GLY A 287 11.92 -14.83 6.49
N ALA A 288 11.86 -14.85 5.16
CA ALA A 288 11.55 -16.07 4.43
C ALA A 288 12.65 -17.14 4.58
N ALA A 289 13.91 -16.75 4.53
CA ALA A 289 15.03 -17.68 4.74
C ALA A 289 15.01 -18.31 6.15
N CYS A 290 14.76 -17.53 7.18
CA CYS A 290 14.58 -18.04 8.54
C CYS A 290 13.40 -19.02 8.63
N PHE A 291 12.29 -18.70 7.95
CA PHE A 291 11.13 -19.58 7.92
C PHE A 291 11.41 -20.89 7.15
N MET A 292 12.07 -20.82 6.01
CA MET A 292 12.48 -22.03 5.28
C MET A 292 13.45 -22.89 6.11
N GLY A 293 14.40 -22.28 6.80
CA GLY A 293 15.30 -22.96 7.74
C GLY A 293 14.53 -23.61 8.89
N PHE A 294 13.55 -22.94 9.44
CA PHE A 294 12.65 -23.51 10.45
C PHE A 294 11.86 -24.70 9.89
N MET A 295 11.28 -24.60 8.69
CA MET A 295 10.56 -25.70 8.05
C MET A 295 11.47 -26.90 7.79
N TRP A 296 12.72 -26.66 7.41
CA TRP A 296 13.69 -27.74 7.24
C TRP A 296 13.95 -28.48 8.55
N ALA A 297 14.17 -27.74 9.64
CA ALA A 297 14.41 -28.33 10.95
C ALA A 297 13.17 -29.01 11.54
N TRP A 298 11.97 -28.45 11.29
CA TRP A 298 10.72 -28.91 11.91
C TRP A 298 10.05 -30.03 11.14
N ALA A 299 9.88 -29.87 9.83
CA ALA A 299 9.15 -30.78 8.95
C ALA A 299 10.06 -31.58 7.99
N GLY A 300 11.38 -31.45 8.14
CA GLY A 300 12.38 -32.13 7.30
C GLY A 300 12.45 -31.61 5.85
N ASN A 301 11.68 -30.57 5.50
CA ASN A 301 11.63 -30.05 4.14
C ASN A 301 11.53 -28.51 4.12
N PRO A 302 12.51 -27.78 3.57
CA PRO A 302 12.47 -26.31 3.51
C PRO A 302 11.35 -25.78 2.61
N MET A 303 10.86 -26.61 1.66
CA MET A 303 9.78 -26.27 0.73
C MET A 303 8.40 -26.76 1.22
N ALA A 304 8.26 -27.15 2.48
CA ALA A 304 7.01 -27.68 3.04
C ALA A 304 5.80 -26.75 2.77
N THR A 305 6.00 -25.44 2.88
CA THR A 305 4.95 -24.44 2.60
C THR A 305 4.55 -24.41 1.13
N TYR A 306 5.53 -24.45 0.23
CA TYR A 306 5.24 -24.50 -1.21
C TYR A 306 4.49 -25.78 -1.58
N ILE A 307 4.90 -26.92 -1.04
CA ILE A 307 4.22 -28.21 -1.26
C ILE A 307 2.79 -28.16 -0.75
N ALA A 308 2.57 -27.61 0.46
CA ALA A 308 1.23 -27.45 1.03
C ALA A 308 0.36 -26.52 0.18
N GLN A 309 0.87 -25.40 -0.31
CA GLN A 309 0.15 -24.48 -1.20
C GLN A 309 -0.19 -25.16 -2.54
N HIS A 310 0.77 -25.82 -3.16
CA HIS A 310 0.59 -26.43 -4.47
C HIS A 310 -0.37 -27.63 -4.43
N HIS A 311 -0.20 -28.54 -3.46
CA HIS A 311 -1.01 -29.77 -3.38
C HIS A 311 -2.27 -29.61 -2.53
N GLY A 312 -2.21 -28.81 -1.44
CA GLY A 312 -3.33 -28.63 -0.52
C GLY A 312 -4.39 -27.64 -1.02
N TRP A 313 -3.95 -26.54 -1.65
CA TRP A 313 -4.85 -25.53 -2.20
C TRP A 313 -4.94 -25.55 -3.71
N GLY A 314 -4.10 -26.34 -4.40
CA GLY A 314 -4.06 -26.36 -5.86
C GLY A 314 -3.50 -25.08 -6.47
N GLU A 315 -2.74 -24.27 -5.68
CA GLU A 315 -2.22 -22.99 -6.17
C GLU A 315 -1.18 -23.22 -7.26
N LYS A 316 -1.49 -22.70 -8.45
CA LYS A 316 -0.63 -22.78 -9.63
C LYS A 316 -0.66 -21.46 -10.37
N THR A 317 0.42 -21.21 -11.10
CA THR A 317 0.48 -20.07 -12.01
C THR A 317 -0.17 -20.43 -13.34
N ASN A 318 -1.23 -19.71 -13.70
CA ASN A 318 -1.93 -19.86 -14.96
C ASN A 318 -2.10 -18.47 -15.62
N LEU A 319 -1.44 -18.24 -16.74
CA LEU A 319 -1.52 -16.97 -17.46
C LEU A 319 -2.92 -16.68 -18.04
N LEU A 320 -3.76 -17.68 -18.15
CA LEU A 320 -5.14 -17.59 -18.63
C LEU A 320 -6.17 -17.67 -17.50
N ALA A 321 -5.75 -17.56 -16.23
CA ALA A 321 -6.63 -17.74 -15.07
C ALA A 321 -7.91 -16.90 -15.13
N MET A 322 -7.85 -15.66 -15.58
CA MET A 322 -9.03 -14.81 -15.78
C MET A 322 -9.95 -15.34 -16.90
N VAL A 323 -9.39 -15.79 -18.02
CA VAL A 323 -10.18 -16.33 -19.13
C VAL A 323 -10.88 -17.61 -18.67
N ASP A 324 -10.18 -18.46 -17.94
CA ASP A 324 -10.75 -19.69 -17.38
C ASP A 324 -11.84 -19.39 -16.33
N ALA A 325 -11.69 -18.31 -15.56
CA ALA A 325 -12.72 -17.87 -14.62
C ALA A 325 -13.98 -17.38 -15.34
N ILE A 326 -13.85 -16.59 -16.40
CA ILE A 326 -14.97 -16.15 -17.24
C ILE A 326 -15.67 -17.37 -17.87
N GLN A 327 -14.92 -18.34 -18.40
CA GLN A 327 -15.49 -19.56 -18.96
C GLN A 327 -16.27 -20.39 -17.92
N ARG A 328 -15.79 -20.43 -16.67
CA ARG A 328 -16.51 -21.08 -15.56
C ARG A 328 -17.82 -20.38 -15.19
N MET A 329 -17.93 -19.08 -15.42
CA MET A 329 -19.17 -18.32 -15.21
C MET A 329 -20.16 -18.45 -16.38
N ALA A 330 -19.72 -18.77 -17.58
CA ALA A 330 -20.55 -18.83 -18.78
C ALA A 330 -21.82 -19.71 -18.63
N PRO A 331 -21.79 -20.90 -17.99
CA PRO A 331 -22.98 -21.70 -17.76
C PRO A 331 -24.05 -21.04 -16.90
N ALA A 332 -23.67 -20.12 -15.99
CA ALA A 332 -24.64 -19.40 -15.16
C ALA A 332 -25.51 -18.41 -15.96
N PHE A 333 -25.05 -18.04 -17.15
CA PHE A 333 -25.78 -17.15 -18.09
C PHE A 333 -26.50 -17.93 -19.21
N ASP A 334 -26.44 -19.26 -19.20
CA ASP A 334 -27.17 -20.07 -20.19
C ASP A 334 -28.68 -20.08 -19.87
N PRO A 335 -29.54 -19.63 -20.78
CA PRO A 335 -30.99 -19.61 -20.58
C PRO A 335 -31.60 -20.96 -20.23
N SER A 336 -30.96 -22.08 -20.62
CA SER A 336 -31.42 -23.43 -20.30
C SER A 336 -31.27 -23.79 -18.82
N HIS A 337 -30.44 -23.06 -18.06
CA HIS A 337 -30.16 -23.26 -16.65
C HIS A 337 -30.81 -22.22 -15.73
N PHE A 338 -31.70 -21.36 -16.23
CA PHE A 338 -32.35 -20.28 -15.44
C PHE A 338 -33.14 -20.75 -14.21
N ASN A 339 -33.46 -22.03 -14.10
CA ASN A 339 -34.18 -22.54 -12.94
C ASN A 339 -33.34 -22.65 -11.65
N HIS A 340 -31.98 -22.60 -11.75
CA HIS A 340 -31.06 -22.55 -10.61
C HIS A 340 -29.76 -21.80 -10.96
N PRO A 341 -29.79 -20.47 -11.14
CA PRO A 341 -28.58 -19.71 -11.39
C PRO A 341 -27.79 -19.59 -10.08
N ALA A 342 -26.95 -20.56 -9.78
CA ALA A 342 -25.94 -20.44 -8.73
C ALA A 342 -24.79 -19.58 -9.27
N ILE A 343 -24.96 -18.27 -9.31
CA ILE A 343 -23.88 -17.35 -9.62
C ILE A 343 -22.89 -17.38 -8.46
N ASP A 344 -21.67 -17.85 -8.69
CA ASP A 344 -20.59 -17.74 -7.70
C ASP A 344 -20.14 -16.29 -7.60
N LEU A 345 -20.60 -15.59 -6.56
CA LEU A 345 -20.25 -14.20 -6.30
C LEU A 345 -18.74 -14.00 -6.14
N ASN A 346 -17.98 -15.01 -5.69
CA ASN A 346 -16.51 -14.89 -5.60
C ASN A 346 -15.87 -14.74 -6.98
N LEU A 347 -16.38 -15.46 -7.99
CA LEU A 347 -15.93 -15.29 -9.37
C LEU A 347 -16.30 -13.91 -9.92
N VAL A 348 -17.53 -13.44 -9.69
CA VAL A 348 -17.97 -12.09 -10.16
C VAL A 348 -17.10 -10.98 -9.55
N PHE A 349 -16.89 -11.01 -8.25
CA PHE A 349 -16.02 -10.01 -7.60
C PHE A 349 -14.56 -10.16 -8.01
N GLY A 350 -14.13 -11.40 -8.29
CA GLY A 350 -12.82 -11.68 -8.85
C GLY A 350 -12.60 -11.02 -10.20
N GLU A 351 -13.55 -11.15 -11.12
CA GLU A 351 -13.48 -10.53 -12.45
C GLU A 351 -13.51 -9.00 -12.37
N ILE A 352 -14.38 -8.44 -11.52
CA ILE A 352 -14.38 -7.00 -11.26
C ILE A 352 -13.02 -6.55 -10.72
N GLY A 353 -12.46 -7.28 -9.76
CA GLY A 353 -11.12 -7.01 -9.23
C GLY A 353 -10.04 -7.06 -10.32
N GLY A 354 -10.10 -8.07 -11.19
CA GLY A 354 -9.19 -8.22 -12.33
C GLY A 354 -9.27 -7.05 -13.32
N VAL A 355 -10.49 -6.62 -13.66
CA VAL A 355 -10.70 -5.44 -14.53
C VAL A 355 -10.11 -4.18 -13.88
N ILE A 356 -10.33 -3.96 -12.58
CA ILE A 356 -9.75 -2.82 -11.86
C ILE A 356 -8.22 -2.88 -11.93
N MET A 357 -7.60 -4.04 -11.70
CA MET A 357 -6.15 -4.23 -11.78
C MET A 357 -5.59 -3.97 -13.19
N ILE A 358 -6.32 -4.36 -14.22
CA ILE A 358 -5.93 -4.05 -15.62
C ILE A 358 -5.98 -2.53 -15.84
N VAL A 359 -7.01 -1.85 -15.34
CA VAL A 359 -7.09 -0.38 -15.40
C VAL A 359 -5.95 0.26 -14.61
N GLU A 360 -5.58 -0.28 -13.42
CA GLU A 360 -4.41 0.17 -12.67
C GLU A 360 -3.10 0.03 -13.48
N LEU A 361 -2.91 -1.09 -14.19
CA LEU A 361 -1.75 -1.27 -15.07
C LEU A 361 -1.74 -0.27 -16.24
N MET A 362 -2.90 0.00 -16.84
CA MET A 362 -3.02 1.03 -17.88
C MET A 362 -2.67 2.41 -17.34
N LEU A 363 -3.23 2.79 -16.21
CA LEU A 363 -2.90 4.07 -15.56
C LEU A 363 -1.41 4.13 -15.22
N LEU A 364 -0.86 3.05 -14.66
CA LEU A 364 0.55 2.95 -14.34
C LEU A 364 1.43 3.10 -15.59
N TRP A 365 1.07 2.50 -16.71
CA TRP A 365 1.80 2.63 -17.97
C TRP A 365 1.88 4.08 -18.45
N PHE A 366 0.74 4.78 -18.45
CA PHE A 366 0.68 6.19 -18.89
C PHE A 366 1.38 7.13 -17.90
N TYR A 367 1.31 6.85 -16.62
CA TYR A 367 1.73 7.76 -15.54
C TYR A 367 2.92 7.24 -14.73
N ARG A 368 3.67 6.27 -15.26
CA ARG A 368 4.84 5.67 -14.59
C ARG A 368 5.90 6.68 -14.13
N HIS A 369 5.94 7.85 -14.76
CA HIS A 369 6.91 8.91 -14.40
C HIS A 369 6.60 9.59 -13.06
N GLU A 370 5.39 9.44 -12.56
CA GLU A 370 4.95 10.06 -11.31
C GLU A 370 5.21 9.19 -10.09
N LEU A 371 5.57 7.92 -10.29
CA LEU A 371 5.83 6.97 -9.21
C LEU A 371 7.30 6.56 -9.18
N SER A 372 7.77 6.20 -7.99
CA SER A 372 9.10 5.62 -7.83
C SER A 372 9.15 4.20 -8.41
N LEU A 373 10.32 3.78 -8.91
CA LEU A 373 10.49 2.41 -9.42
C LEU A 373 10.11 1.32 -8.38
N PRO A 374 10.43 1.45 -7.09
CA PRO A 374 9.95 0.53 -6.07
C PRO A 374 8.41 0.42 -6.01
N ALA A 375 7.68 1.53 -6.10
CA ALA A 375 6.22 1.52 -6.11
C ALA A 375 5.65 0.85 -7.37
N ILE A 376 6.27 1.08 -8.53
CA ILE A 376 5.92 0.43 -9.80
C ILE A 376 6.14 -1.08 -9.70
N VAL A 377 7.32 -1.51 -9.24
CA VAL A 377 7.67 -2.94 -9.11
C VAL A 377 6.71 -3.65 -8.16
N TRP A 378 6.37 -3.03 -7.02
CA TRP A 378 5.38 -3.59 -6.10
C TRP A 378 4.02 -3.77 -6.79
N THR A 379 3.47 -2.72 -7.40
CA THR A 379 2.17 -2.75 -8.08
C THR A 379 2.12 -3.82 -9.17
N VAL A 380 3.12 -3.82 -10.08
CA VAL A 380 3.16 -4.76 -11.21
C VAL A 380 3.28 -6.21 -10.71
N ALA A 381 4.13 -6.46 -9.72
CA ALA A 381 4.32 -7.81 -9.20
C ALA A 381 3.06 -8.33 -8.47
N ILE A 382 2.39 -7.49 -7.68
CA ILE A 382 1.13 -7.87 -7.00
C ILE A 382 0.05 -8.18 -8.03
N ILE A 383 -0.13 -7.31 -9.03
CA ILE A 383 -1.14 -7.51 -10.08
C ILE A 383 -0.81 -8.76 -10.89
N PHE A 384 0.46 -8.99 -11.25
CA PHE A 384 0.88 -10.19 -11.95
C PHE A 384 0.52 -11.46 -11.15
N LEU A 385 0.87 -11.52 -9.87
CA LEU A 385 0.54 -12.65 -9.02
C LEU A 385 -0.97 -12.87 -8.91
N ALA A 386 -1.75 -11.79 -8.78
CA ALA A 386 -3.21 -11.87 -8.68
C ALA A 386 -3.86 -12.37 -9.98
N LEU A 387 -3.45 -11.83 -11.14
CA LEU A 387 -4.03 -12.19 -12.43
C LEU A 387 -3.62 -13.58 -12.92
N THR A 388 -2.54 -14.15 -12.38
CA THR A 388 -2.03 -15.47 -12.78
C THR A 388 -2.27 -16.58 -11.75
N SER A 389 -2.95 -16.29 -10.62
CA SER A 389 -3.32 -17.29 -9.64
C SER A 389 -4.52 -18.10 -10.13
N GLU A 390 -4.38 -19.42 -10.19
CA GLU A 390 -5.46 -20.32 -10.62
C GLU A 390 -6.49 -20.56 -9.53
N TYR A 391 -6.03 -20.71 -8.28
CA TYR A 391 -6.90 -21.04 -7.15
C TYR A 391 -7.58 -19.82 -6.54
N THR A 392 -6.84 -18.73 -6.42
CA THR A 392 -7.34 -17.49 -5.82
C THR A 392 -7.50 -16.43 -6.89
N PRO A 393 -8.68 -16.31 -7.53
CA PRO A 393 -8.90 -15.25 -8.52
C PRO A 393 -8.66 -13.87 -7.90
N PRO A 394 -8.38 -12.86 -8.71
CA PRO A 394 -8.27 -11.49 -8.24
C PRO A 394 -9.46 -11.16 -7.33
N ASN A 395 -9.19 -10.59 -6.18
CA ASN A 395 -10.21 -10.24 -5.21
C ASN A 395 -9.99 -8.84 -4.66
N PRO A 396 -10.96 -8.23 -3.96
CA PRO A 396 -10.87 -6.87 -3.49
C PRO A 396 -9.64 -6.58 -2.60
N ARG A 397 -9.18 -7.56 -1.81
CA ARG A 397 -7.97 -7.40 -0.97
C ARG A 397 -6.68 -7.29 -1.79
N MET A 398 -6.63 -7.97 -2.96
CA MET A 398 -5.47 -7.88 -3.85
C MET A 398 -5.39 -6.53 -4.56
N VAL A 399 -6.54 -5.94 -4.95
CA VAL A 399 -6.62 -4.55 -5.43
C VAL A 399 -6.08 -3.58 -4.37
N LEU A 400 -6.47 -3.77 -3.11
CA LEU A 400 -5.92 -2.98 -1.99
C LEU A 400 -4.41 -3.21 -1.82
N THR A 401 -3.93 -4.46 -2.00
CA THR A 401 -2.52 -4.80 -1.84
C THR A 401 -1.66 -4.14 -2.94
N ALA A 402 -2.18 -3.97 -4.14
CA ALA A 402 -1.56 -3.21 -5.23
C ALA A 402 -1.64 -1.69 -5.04
N PHE A 403 -1.74 -1.20 -3.80
CA PHE A 403 -2.11 0.17 -3.43
C PHE A 403 -1.44 1.30 -4.23
N PRO A 404 -0.17 1.29 -4.66
CA PRO A 404 0.35 2.43 -5.42
C PRO A 404 -0.37 2.64 -6.75
N GLY A 405 -0.84 1.57 -7.41
CA GLY A 405 -1.69 1.64 -8.61
C GLY A 405 -3.07 2.23 -8.29
N LEU A 406 -3.70 1.73 -7.23
CA LEU A 406 -4.98 2.23 -6.72
C LEU A 406 -4.95 3.75 -6.46
N LEU A 407 -3.83 4.28 -5.93
CA LEU A 407 -3.73 5.70 -5.61
C LEU A 407 -3.72 6.61 -6.85
N LEU A 408 -3.43 6.09 -8.05
CA LEU A 408 -3.53 6.85 -9.29
C LEU A 408 -4.97 7.30 -9.58
N PHE A 409 -5.98 6.52 -9.19
CA PHE A 409 -7.37 6.98 -9.29
C PHE A 409 -7.61 8.26 -8.49
N ALA A 410 -7.07 8.37 -7.28
CA ALA A 410 -7.18 9.58 -6.45
C ALA A 410 -6.40 10.77 -7.04
N ARG A 411 -5.35 10.50 -7.83
CA ARG A 411 -4.56 11.53 -8.53
C ARG A 411 -5.33 12.14 -9.70
N TYR A 412 -5.96 11.30 -10.51
CA TYR A 412 -6.54 11.71 -11.80
C TYR A 412 -8.03 12.00 -11.74
N LEU A 413 -8.79 11.27 -10.94
CA LEU A 413 -10.19 11.57 -10.75
C LEU A 413 -10.37 12.75 -9.80
N LYS A 414 -11.23 13.72 -10.18
CA LYS A 414 -11.47 14.95 -9.42
C LYS A 414 -12.97 15.28 -9.42
N GLY A 415 -13.40 16.09 -8.46
CA GLY A 415 -14.77 16.58 -8.39
C GLY A 415 -15.81 15.46 -8.43
N ARG A 416 -16.78 15.54 -9.32
CA ARG A 416 -17.89 14.58 -9.39
C ARG A 416 -17.45 13.14 -9.65
N SER A 417 -16.46 12.93 -10.52
CA SER A 417 -15.96 11.58 -10.85
C SER A 417 -15.30 10.92 -9.64
N PHE A 418 -14.52 11.66 -8.86
CA PHE A 418 -13.93 11.15 -7.63
C PHE A 418 -15.00 10.85 -6.57
N ASN A 419 -15.98 11.75 -6.41
CA ASN A 419 -17.07 11.54 -5.44
C ASN A 419 -17.91 10.30 -5.81
N LEU A 420 -18.16 10.06 -7.10
CA LEU A 420 -18.83 8.84 -7.57
C LEU A 420 -17.99 7.59 -7.25
N LEU A 421 -16.67 7.62 -7.53
CA LEU A 421 -15.78 6.52 -7.16
C LEU A 421 -15.86 6.21 -5.66
N ILE A 422 -15.79 7.22 -4.80
CA ILE A 422 -15.87 7.03 -3.35
C ILE A 422 -17.24 6.50 -2.92
N ALA A 423 -18.33 7.00 -3.50
CA ALA A 423 -19.67 6.50 -3.21
C ALA A 423 -19.82 5.02 -3.58
N VAL A 424 -19.37 4.63 -4.79
CA VAL A 424 -19.38 3.24 -5.24
C VAL A 424 -18.47 2.38 -4.35
N SER A 425 -17.24 2.83 -4.08
CA SER A 425 -16.31 2.12 -3.17
C SER A 425 -16.92 1.91 -1.78
N PHE A 426 -17.57 2.91 -1.23
CA PHE A 426 -18.21 2.82 0.09
C PHE A 426 -19.37 1.82 0.10
N VAL A 427 -20.23 1.87 -0.92
CA VAL A 427 -21.34 0.90 -1.05
C VAL A 427 -20.79 -0.52 -1.18
N LEU A 428 -19.80 -0.73 -2.05
CA LEU A 428 -19.18 -2.04 -2.21
C LEU A 428 -18.44 -2.49 -0.94
N PHE A 429 -17.80 -1.57 -0.21
CA PHE A 429 -17.18 -1.85 1.08
C PHE A 429 -18.20 -2.35 2.12
N VAL A 430 -19.36 -1.72 2.21
CA VAL A 430 -20.44 -2.15 3.13
C VAL A 430 -21.03 -3.48 2.68
N VAL A 431 -21.35 -3.62 1.39
CA VAL A 431 -21.91 -4.86 0.83
C VAL A 431 -20.94 -6.04 1.01
N LEU A 432 -19.68 -5.86 0.66
CA LEU A 432 -18.67 -6.91 0.83
C LEU A 432 -18.50 -7.26 2.31
N SER A 433 -18.49 -6.26 3.20
CA SER A 433 -18.41 -6.50 4.64
C SER A 433 -19.58 -7.34 5.14
N MET A 434 -20.80 -7.03 4.72
CA MET A 434 -21.97 -7.84 5.07
C MET A 434 -21.86 -9.27 4.52
N LEU A 435 -21.48 -9.43 3.26
CA LEU A 435 -21.35 -10.75 2.61
C LEU A 435 -20.23 -11.59 3.22
N THR A 436 -19.12 -10.99 3.60
CA THR A 436 -17.98 -11.68 4.23
C THR A 436 -18.34 -12.21 5.62
N PHE A 437 -19.24 -11.53 6.33
CA PHE A 437 -19.74 -11.96 7.63
C PHE A 437 -20.95 -12.91 7.59
N VAL A 438 -21.37 -13.36 6.39
CA VAL A 438 -22.34 -14.45 6.19
C VAL A 438 -21.56 -15.76 5.99
N GLY A 439 -21.10 -16.35 7.06
CA GLY A 439 -20.36 -17.60 7.13
C GLY A 439 -19.93 -18.24 5.81
N TYR A 440 -18.66 -18.09 5.44
CA TYR A 440 -18.00 -18.69 4.26
C TYR A 440 -18.56 -18.33 2.87
N SER A 441 -19.52 -17.39 2.77
CA SER A 441 -20.15 -17.09 1.49
C SER A 441 -19.26 -16.26 0.54
N MET A 442 -18.45 -15.36 1.08
CA MET A 442 -17.57 -14.49 0.28
C MET A 442 -16.15 -14.43 0.84
N ARG A 443 -15.17 -14.50 -0.08
CA ARG A 443 -13.76 -14.21 0.23
C ARG A 443 -13.55 -12.71 0.21
N PRO A 444 -12.93 -12.12 1.23
CA PRO A 444 -12.66 -10.69 1.28
C PRO A 444 -11.63 -10.22 0.24
#